data_1e2496c1eb130231566fa8828182c6a1
#
_entry.id   1e2496c1eb130231566fa8828182c6a1
#
_cell.length_a   1.000
_cell.length_b   1.000
_cell.length_c   1.000
_cell.angle_alpha   90.00
_cell.angle_beta   90.00
_cell.angle_gamma   90.00
#
_symmetry.space_group_name_H-M   'P 1'
#
loop_
_entity.id
_entity.type
_entity.pdbx_description
1 polymer ?
#
loop_
_entity_poly.entity_id
_entity_poly.type
_entity_poly.pdbx_seq_one_letter_code
_entity_poly.pdbx_strand_id
1 'polypeptide(L)'
;SQNLVKQVSKLKIINYFKGLGTYFDKIQRMRKLAGMISDELLISKEKIELSSSICKVDLTSDLVGEFPELQGTMGGYFAEAQGFEKDIVLAISEHYLPNGLESKVPKKPFSIALSLTDKLDTLVGFFGINEKPTSSKDPFALRRAALGIIRLIIENNKELKLVDLINYSLLLYHEQDFKLENNLAKKELIDFLLDRLKYYMKEKNIRPDIINASLDSFGIDHITKIYKKSFALNKIINKESGINIISSY
;
A
#
# COMPACT_ATOMS: atom_id res chain seq x y z
N SER A 1 21.25 -23.93 -0.34
CA SER A 1 20.29 -22.82 -0.19
C SER A 1 20.71 -21.97 1.00
N GLN A 2 20.99 -20.69 0.77
CA GLN A 2 21.40 -19.79 1.85
C GLN A 2 20.16 -19.37 2.67
N ASN A 3 20.27 -19.42 4.00
CA ASN A 3 19.19 -19.05 4.93
C ASN A 3 18.73 -17.60 4.70
N LEU A 4 17.43 -17.38 4.41
CA LEU A 4 16.86 -16.05 4.11
C LEU A 4 17.15 -15.03 5.22
N VAL A 5 16.99 -15.42 6.48
CA VAL A 5 17.22 -14.51 7.62
C VAL A 5 18.68 -14.04 7.68
N LYS A 6 19.63 -14.92 7.37
CA LYS A 6 21.06 -14.57 7.32
C LYS A 6 21.40 -13.65 6.14
N GLN A 7 20.63 -13.71 5.06
CA GLN A 7 20.85 -12.87 3.88
C GLN A 7 20.31 -11.44 4.01
N VAL A 8 19.48 -11.16 5.02
CA VAL A 8 18.96 -9.81 5.31
C VAL A 8 20.07 -8.76 5.34
N SER A 9 21.24 -9.11 5.91
CA SER A 9 22.38 -8.20 5.99
C SER A 9 22.92 -7.75 4.61
N LYS A 10 22.72 -8.54 3.55
CA LYS A 10 23.14 -8.17 2.19
C LYS A 10 22.34 -6.99 1.63
N LEU A 11 21.13 -6.73 2.13
CA LEU A 11 20.32 -5.58 1.72
C LEU A 11 20.94 -4.24 2.13
N LYS A 12 21.96 -4.22 3.02
CA LYS A 12 22.68 -3.01 3.43
C LYS A 12 23.49 -2.38 2.30
N ILE A 13 23.89 -3.16 1.30
CA ILE A 13 24.67 -2.66 0.15
C ILE A 13 23.80 -2.38 -1.08
N ILE A 14 22.49 -2.67 -1.03
CA ILE A 14 21.57 -2.41 -2.12
C ILE A 14 20.83 -1.11 -1.82
N ASN A 15 21.14 -0.06 -2.58
CA ASN A 15 20.45 1.22 -2.45
C ASN A 15 18.97 1.08 -2.81
N TYR A 16 18.09 1.60 -1.94
CA TYR A 16 16.67 1.72 -2.26
C TYR A 16 16.44 2.95 -3.14
N PHE A 17 16.75 4.13 -2.60
CA PHE A 17 16.74 5.37 -3.36
C PHE A 17 17.59 6.45 -2.66
N LYS A 18 18.12 7.42 -3.44
CA LYS A 18 18.86 8.56 -2.89
C LYS A 18 17.97 9.35 -1.91
N GLY A 19 18.40 9.46 -0.65
CA GLY A 19 17.64 10.15 0.40
C GLY A 19 16.65 9.25 1.16
N LEU A 20 16.46 7.98 0.77
CA LEU A 20 15.61 7.01 1.44
C LEU A 20 16.36 5.79 1.97
N GLY A 21 17.69 5.76 1.80
CA GLY A 21 18.59 4.72 2.30
C GLY A 21 18.64 3.46 1.45
N THR A 22 18.94 2.36 2.11
CA THR A 22 19.08 1.02 1.53
C THR A 22 17.79 0.20 1.64
N TYR A 23 17.72 -0.94 0.97
CA TYR A 23 16.64 -1.89 1.19
C TYR A 23 16.65 -2.46 2.62
N PHE A 24 17.80 -2.49 3.29
CA PHE A 24 17.86 -2.83 4.72
C PHE A 24 17.12 -1.78 5.56
N ASP A 25 17.35 -0.50 5.33
CA ASP A 25 16.64 0.58 6.04
C ASP A 25 15.13 0.49 5.79
N LYS A 26 14.73 0.25 4.54
CA LYS A 26 13.33 0.05 4.15
C LYS A 26 12.67 -1.09 4.91
N ILE A 27 13.27 -2.27 4.96
CA ILE A 27 12.67 -3.40 5.68
C ILE A 27 12.61 -3.21 7.20
N GLN A 28 13.53 -2.42 7.80
CA GLN A 28 13.43 -2.07 9.21
C GLN A 28 12.21 -1.18 9.49
N ARG A 29 11.92 -0.19 8.61
CA ARG A 29 10.71 0.62 8.71
C ARG A 29 9.46 -0.24 8.46
N MET A 30 9.47 -1.03 7.38
CA MET A 30 8.36 -1.94 7.05
C MET A 30 8.03 -2.88 8.21
N ARG A 31 9.02 -3.44 8.89
CA ARG A 31 8.83 -4.31 10.05
C ARG A 31 8.04 -3.61 11.16
N LYS A 32 8.44 -2.40 11.55
CA LYS A 32 7.76 -1.62 12.60
C LYS A 32 6.35 -1.22 12.17
N LEU A 33 6.18 -0.75 10.93
CA LEU A 33 4.88 -0.36 10.38
C LEU A 33 3.93 -1.56 10.26
N ALA A 34 4.42 -2.72 9.86
CA ALA A 34 3.66 -3.96 9.82
C ALA A 34 3.17 -4.39 11.21
N GLY A 35 4.01 -4.19 12.24
CA GLY A 35 3.63 -4.41 13.63
C GLY A 35 2.44 -3.54 14.06
N MET A 36 2.39 -2.27 13.64
CA MET A 36 1.23 -1.42 13.89
C MET A 36 -0.02 -1.88 13.12
N ILE A 37 0.14 -2.26 11.85
CA ILE A 37 -0.97 -2.76 11.01
C ILE A 37 -1.50 -4.11 11.54
N SER A 38 -0.68 -4.91 12.22
CA SER A 38 -1.08 -6.20 12.74
C SER A 38 -2.22 -6.12 13.75
N ASP A 39 -2.27 -5.06 14.56
CA ASP A 39 -3.31 -4.83 15.54
C ASP A 39 -4.67 -4.54 14.85
N GLU A 40 -4.66 -3.75 13.77
CA GLU A 40 -5.85 -3.42 12.99
C GLU A 40 -6.41 -4.62 12.21
N LEU A 41 -5.55 -5.56 11.82
CA LEU A 41 -5.93 -6.74 11.04
C LEU A 41 -6.10 -8.01 11.87
N LEU A 42 -5.84 -7.94 13.18
CA LEU A 42 -5.93 -9.05 14.14
C LEU A 42 -5.07 -10.26 13.73
N ILE A 43 -3.81 -10.01 13.37
CA ILE A 43 -2.84 -11.03 12.97
C ILE A 43 -1.63 -11.06 13.92
N SER A 44 -0.86 -12.16 13.89
CA SER A 44 0.37 -12.27 14.68
C SER A 44 1.39 -11.21 14.26
N LYS A 45 1.74 -10.33 15.21
CA LYS A 45 2.75 -9.29 15.04
C LYS A 45 4.11 -9.90 14.72
N GLU A 46 4.52 -10.92 15.45
CA GLU A 46 5.80 -11.60 15.25
C GLU A 46 5.95 -12.14 13.82
N LYS A 47 4.91 -12.81 13.31
CA LYS A 47 4.92 -13.39 11.95
C LYS A 47 4.95 -12.33 10.86
N ILE A 48 4.19 -11.24 11.00
CA ILE A 48 4.19 -10.18 9.99
C ILE A 48 5.49 -9.37 10.02
N GLU A 49 6.07 -9.16 11.19
CA GLU A 49 7.39 -8.53 11.32
C GLU A 49 8.49 -9.40 10.68
N LEU A 50 8.43 -10.73 10.86
CA LEU A 50 9.33 -11.67 10.19
C LEU A 50 9.15 -11.59 8.67
N SER A 51 7.91 -11.65 8.17
CA SER A 51 7.61 -11.54 6.74
C SER A 51 8.18 -10.25 6.14
N SER A 52 7.99 -9.12 6.83
CA SER A 52 8.51 -7.81 6.42
C SER A 52 10.04 -7.77 6.36
N SER A 53 10.70 -8.47 7.30
CA SER A 53 12.15 -8.50 7.39
C SER A 53 12.81 -9.25 6.24
N ILE A 54 12.13 -10.24 5.65
CA ILE A 54 12.69 -11.13 4.63
C ILE A 54 12.09 -10.95 3.23
N CYS A 55 11.01 -10.17 3.08
CA CYS A 55 10.27 -10.06 1.81
C CYS A 55 11.08 -9.45 0.64
N LYS A 56 12.17 -8.76 0.93
CA LYS A 56 13.05 -8.15 -0.09
C LYS A 56 14.38 -8.90 -0.28
N VAL A 57 14.56 -10.03 0.40
CA VAL A 57 15.84 -10.78 0.33
C VAL A 57 16.07 -11.40 -1.05
N ASP A 58 15.03 -11.69 -1.80
CA ASP A 58 15.13 -12.18 -3.18
C ASP A 58 15.86 -11.21 -4.13
N LEU A 59 15.90 -9.90 -3.81
CA LEU A 59 16.69 -8.90 -4.53
C LEU A 59 18.21 -9.18 -4.46
N THR A 60 18.66 -10.01 -3.55
CA THR A 60 20.08 -10.40 -3.42
C THR A 60 20.45 -11.57 -4.31
N SER A 61 19.50 -12.15 -5.04
CA SER A 61 19.74 -13.30 -5.92
C SER A 61 20.05 -12.85 -7.35
N ASP A 62 20.97 -13.53 -8.00
CA ASP A 62 21.33 -13.29 -9.41
C ASP A 62 20.09 -13.45 -10.31
N LEU A 63 19.21 -14.40 -9.98
CA LEU A 63 17.98 -14.68 -10.73
C LEU A 63 17.05 -13.44 -10.78
N VAL A 64 16.83 -12.77 -9.64
CA VAL A 64 16.02 -11.56 -9.61
C VAL A 64 16.76 -10.36 -10.19
N GLY A 65 18.11 -10.39 -10.14
CA GLY A 65 18.93 -9.39 -10.84
C GLY A 65 18.78 -9.46 -12.36
N GLU A 66 18.69 -10.66 -12.93
CA GLU A 66 18.48 -10.89 -14.36
C GLU A 66 17.00 -10.74 -14.77
N PHE A 67 16.07 -11.14 -13.90
CA PHE A 67 14.62 -11.16 -14.16
C PHE A 67 13.87 -10.38 -13.06
N PRO A 68 13.87 -9.03 -13.09
CA PRO A 68 13.26 -8.21 -12.07
C PRO A 68 11.74 -8.43 -11.87
N GLU A 69 11.05 -8.93 -12.88
CA GLU A 69 9.62 -9.27 -12.81
C GLU A 69 9.31 -10.44 -11.87
N LEU A 70 10.32 -11.23 -11.49
CA LEU A 70 10.19 -12.33 -10.54
C LEU A 70 10.26 -11.89 -9.07
N GLN A 71 10.47 -10.60 -8.79
CA GLN A 71 10.49 -10.07 -7.43
C GLN A 71 9.20 -10.45 -6.67
N GLY A 72 9.36 -10.81 -5.41
CA GLY A 72 8.28 -11.29 -4.55
C GLY A 72 7.95 -12.75 -4.80
N THR A 73 7.70 -13.15 -6.04
CA THR A 73 7.42 -14.55 -6.40
C THR A 73 8.58 -15.45 -5.99
N MET A 74 9.81 -15.07 -6.33
CA MET A 74 11.00 -15.83 -5.95
C MET A 74 11.24 -15.80 -4.45
N GLY A 75 10.96 -14.66 -3.79
CA GLY A 75 10.99 -14.57 -2.33
C GLY A 75 10.08 -15.60 -1.66
N GLY A 76 8.86 -15.78 -2.19
CA GLY A 76 7.93 -16.80 -1.74
C GLY A 76 8.48 -18.23 -1.94
N TYR A 77 9.00 -18.56 -3.12
CA TYR A 77 9.62 -19.88 -3.36
C TYR A 77 10.81 -20.16 -2.45
N PHE A 78 11.64 -19.13 -2.19
CA PHE A 78 12.77 -19.31 -1.25
C PHE A 78 12.29 -19.51 0.19
N ALA A 79 11.21 -18.85 0.61
CA ALA A 79 10.62 -19.05 1.92
C ALA A 79 9.98 -20.43 2.05
N GLU A 80 9.24 -20.88 1.03
CA GLU A 80 8.64 -22.22 0.99
C GLU A 80 9.70 -23.33 1.07
N ALA A 81 10.76 -23.20 0.28
CA ALA A 81 11.89 -24.16 0.29
C ALA A 81 12.63 -24.24 1.63
N GLN A 82 12.50 -23.23 2.49
CA GLN A 82 13.07 -23.19 3.84
C GLN A 82 12.07 -23.56 4.94
N GLY A 83 10.86 -23.97 4.57
CA GLY A 83 9.85 -24.46 5.51
C GLY A 83 9.12 -23.37 6.29
N PHE A 84 9.09 -22.12 5.78
CA PHE A 84 8.27 -21.08 6.40
C PHE A 84 6.77 -21.41 6.28
N GLU A 85 5.99 -20.92 7.24
CA GLU A 85 4.55 -21.12 7.24
C GLU A 85 3.88 -20.55 5.98
N LYS A 86 2.82 -21.20 5.51
CA LYS A 86 2.11 -20.83 4.27
C LYS A 86 1.65 -19.38 4.22
N ASP A 87 1.23 -18.80 5.34
CA ASP A 87 0.81 -17.41 5.39
C ASP A 87 1.97 -16.45 5.18
N ILE A 88 3.17 -16.77 5.68
CA ILE A 88 4.40 -16.00 5.46
C ILE A 88 4.82 -16.11 3.98
N VAL A 89 4.86 -17.33 3.45
CA VAL A 89 5.19 -17.59 2.03
C VAL A 89 4.28 -16.80 1.10
N LEU A 90 2.97 -16.88 1.33
CA LEU A 90 1.99 -16.19 0.50
C LEU A 90 2.12 -14.67 0.62
N ALA A 91 2.31 -14.15 1.84
CA ALA A 91 2.49 -12.72 2.05
C ALA A 91 3.71 -12.20 1.27
N ILE A 92 4.84 -12.91 1.32
CA ILE A 92 6.04 -12.56 0.57
C ILE A 92 5.77 -12.60 -0.95
N SER A 93 5.09 -13.63 -1.46
CA SER A 93 4.78 -13.75 -2.88
C SER A 93 3.85 -12.64 -3.39
N GLU A 94 2.92 -12.17 -2.57
CA GLU A 94 1.85 -11.26 -2.97
C GLU A 94 2.10 -9.78 -2.59
N HIS A 95 3.19 -9.44 -1.90
CA HIS A 95 3.34 -8.09 -1.32
C HIS A 95 3.46 -6.95 -2.35
N TYR A 96 3.79 -7.24 -3.60
CA TYR A 96 3.74 -6.25 -4.67
C TYR A 96 2.33 -6.05 -5.25
N LEU A 97 1.41 -7.00 -5.01
CA LEU A 97 0.03 -6.91 -5.49
C LEU A 97 -0.83 -5.99 -4.58
N PRO A 98 -1.88 -5.36 -5.12
CA PRO A 98 -2.13 -5.19 -6.53
C PRO A 98 -1.20 -4.13 -7.14
N ASN A 99 -0.83 -4.30 -8.40
CA ASN A 99 0.07 -3.39 -9.13
C ASN A 99 -0.63 -2.67 -10.30
N GLY A 100 -1.94 -2.59 -10.30
CA GLY A 100 -2.77 -1.93 -11.30
C GLY A 100 -4.24 -2.23 -11.11
N LEU A 101 -5.11 -1.69 -11.99
CA LEU A 101 -6.55 -1.79 -11.90
C LEU A 101 -7.04 -3.25 -12.05
N GLU A 102 -6.47 -3.99 -13.00
CA GLU A 102 -6.85 -5.37 -13.32
C GLU A 102 -6.06 -6.41 -12.50
N SER A 103 -5.10 -5.95 -11.71
CA SER A 103 -4.26 -6.84 -10.90
C SER A 103 -5.09 -7.54 -9.81
N LYS A 104 -4.77 -8.80 -9.53
CA LYS A 104 -5.33 -9.53 -8.39
C LYS A 104 -5.07 -8.77 -7.08
N VAL A 105 -6.08 -8.73 -6.21
CA VAL A 105 -5.96 -8.15 -4.87
C VAL A 105 -5.78 -9.28 -3.84
N PRO A 106 -4.72 -9.24 -3.03
CA PRO A 106 -4.54 -10.16 -1.91
C PRO A 106 -5.75 -10.22 -1.00
N LYS A 107 -6.11 -11.43 -0.54
CA LYS A 107 -7.28 -11.67 0.32
C LYS A 107 -6.91 -12.15 1.72
N LYS A 108 -5.71 -12.68 1.90
CA LYS A 108 -5.24 -13.16 3.19
C LYS A 108 -4.72 -12.01 4.04
N PRO A 109 -5.02 -11.96 5.35
CA PRO A 109 -4.65 -10.82 6.20
C PRO A 109 -3.15 -10.50 6.21
N PHE A 110 -2.27 -11.51 6.23
CA PHE A 110 -0.81 -11.31 6.14
C PHE A 110 -0.37 -10.69 4.81
N SER A 111 -0.93 -11.14 3.68
CA SER A 111 -0.65 -10.57 2.36
C SER A 111 -1.15 -9.12 2.26
N ILE A 112 -2.33 -8.83 2.82
CA ILE A 112 -2.89 -7.46 2.90
C ILE A 112 -1.95 -6.57 3.70
N ALA A 113 -1.55 -7.01 4.91
CA ALA A 113 -0.68 -6.26 5.80
C ALA A 113 0.67 -5.92 5.14
N LEU A 114 1.33 -6.92 4.58
CA LEU A 114 2.66 -6.73 3.98
C LEU A 114 2.62 -5.84 2.75
N SER A 115 1.59 -5.99 1.91
CA SER A 115 1.39 -5.14 0.74
C SER A 115 1.07 -3.69 1.11
N LEU A 116 0.21 -3.46 2.10
CA LEU A 116 -0.06 -2.11 2.63
C LEU A 116 1.20 -1.46 3.16
N THR A 117 1.97 -2.20 3.96
CA THR A 117 3.22 -1.74 4.57
C THR A 117 4.23 -1.29 3.51
N ASP A 118 4.48 -2.10 2.49
CA ASP A 118 5.42 -1.77 1.41
C ASP A 118 5.00 -0.52 0.63
N LYS A 119 3.70 -0.42 0.29
CA LYS A 119 3.16 0.72 -0.44
C LYS A 119 3.13 2.01 0.38
N LEU A 120 2.79 1.92 1.67
CA LEU A 120 2.80 3.09 2.56
C LEU A 120 4.21 3.62 2.79
N ASP A 121 5.19 2.74 3.12
CA ASP A 121 6.59 3.14 3.26
C ASP A 121 7.10 3.83 1.99
N THR A 122 6.80 3.27 0.81
CA THR A 122 7.17 3.84 -0.47
C THR A 122 6.57 5.23 -0.67
N LEU A 123 5.25 5.39 -0.51
CA LEU A 123 4.58 6.65 -0.73
C LEU A 123 5.07 7.74 0.23
N VAL A 124 5.17 7.41 1.52
CA VAL A 124 5.64 8.37 2.54
C VAL A 124 7.07 8.81 2.25
N GLY A 125 7.95 7.89 1.90
CA GLY A 125 9.34 8.21 1.56
C GLY A 125 9.46 9.14 0.35
N PHE A 126 8.85 8.78 -0.77
CA PHE A 126 8.96 9.58 -1.99
C PHE A 126 8.28 10.95 -1.88
N PHE A 127 7.12 11.04 -1.23
CA PHE A 127 6.50 12.33 -0.94
C PHE A 127 7.36 13.16 0.02
N GLY A 128 7.98 12.51 1.02
CA GLY A 128 8.84 13.15 2.00
C GLY A 128 10.10 13.78 1.43
N ILE A 129 10.66 13.23 0.35
CA ILE A 129 11.81 13.80 -0.39
C ILE A 129 11.39 14.63 -1.61
N ASN A 130 10.10 14.95 -1.73
CA ASN A 130 9.52 15.73 -2.83
C ASN A 130 9.65 15.09 -4.24
N GLU A 131 9.81 13.77 -4.32
CA GLU A 131 9.81 13.01 -5.57
C GLU A 131 8.38 12.52 -5.90
N LYS A 132 7.54 13.44 -6.34
CA LYS A 132 6.12 13.20 -6.61
C LYS A 132 5.85 12.94 -8.09
N PRO A 133 4.80 12.17 -8.44
CA PRO A 133 4.40 12.00 -9.83
C PRO A 133 3.87 13.33 -10.39
N THR A 134 4.28 13.65 -11.60
CA THR A 134 3.73 14.79 -12.37
C THR A 134 2.62 14.33 -13.30
N SER A 135 1.90 15.25 -13.95
CA SER A 135 0.81 14.89 -14.90
C SER A 135 1.22 13.83 -15.92
N SER A 136 2.45 13.86 -16.42
CA SER A 136 2.96 13.01 -17.50
C SER A 136 3.93 11.92 -17.05
N LYS A 137 4.50 12.00 -15.82
CA LYS A 137 5.55 11.08 -15.36
C LYS A 137 5.22 10.48 -13.99
N ASP A 138 5.44 9.18 -13.86
CA ASP A 138 5.36 8.43 -12.62
C ASP A 138 6.46 7.35 -12.58
N PRO A 139 7.73 7.76 -12.49
CA PRO A 139 8.86 6.83 -12.62
C PRO A 139 8.92 5.79 -11.50
N PHE A 140 8.31 6.09 -10.35
CA PHE A 140 8.32 5.23 -9.18
C PHE A 140 7.01 4.47 -8.97
N ALA A 141 6.10 4.54 -9.94
CA ALA A 141 4.80 3.87 -9.88
C ALA A 141 3.94 4.24 -8.64
N LEU A 142 4.07 5.48 -8.16
CA LEU A 142 3.37 5.95 -6.96
C LEU A 142 1.85 5.97 -7.15
N ARG A 143 1.35 6.23 -8.38
CA ARG A 143 -0.09 6.11 -8.69
C ARG A 143 -0.59 4.68 -8.51
N ARG A 144 0.22 3.70 -8.94
CA ARG A 144 -0.12 2.27 -8.78
C ARG A 144 -0.06 1.86 -7.31
N ALA A 145 0.93 2.37 -6.55
CA ALA A 145 1.03 2.11 -5.11
C ALA A 145 -0.19 2.65 -4.35
N ALA A 146 -0.58 3.92 -4.59
CA ALA A 146 -1.74 4.54 -3.97
C ALA A 146 -3.05 3.84 -4.36
N LEU A 147 -3.25 3.52 -5.64
CA LEU A 147 -4.40 2.73 -6.08
C LEU A 147 -4.42 1.34 -5.43
N GLY A 148 -3.25 0.74 -5.25
CA GLY A 148 -3.10 -0.53 -4.54
C GLY A 148 -3.59 -0.47 -3.10
N ILE A 149 -3.27 0.58 -2.36
CA ILE A 149 -3.79 0.82 -1.00
C ILE A 149 -5.32 0.93 -1.02
N ILE A 150 -5.87 1.76 -1.90
CA ILE A 150 -7.32 1.95 -2.06
C ILE A 150 -8.02 0.61 -2.31
N ARG A 151 -7.50 -0.19 -3.24
CA ARG A 151 -8.05 -1.49 -3.59
C ARG A 151 -7.95 -2.51 -2.47
N LEU A 152 -6.81 -2.55 -1.77
CA LEU A 152 -6.62 -3.44 -0.60
C LEU A 152 -7.65 -3.16 0.49
N ILE A 153 -7.93 -1.89 0.76
CA ILE A 153 -8.89 -1.46 1.78
C ILE A 153 -10.32 -1.77 1.35
N ILE A 154 -10.74 -1.30 0.18
CA ILE A 154 -12.13 -1.40 -0.28
C ILE A 154 -12.52 -2.86 -0.58
N GLU A 155 -11.70 -3.57 -1.38
CA GLU A 155 -12.03 -4.91 -1.86
C GLU A 155 -11.91 -5.99 -0.78
N ASN A 156 -11.27 -5.66 0.35
CA ASN A 156 -11.24 -6.50 1.55
C ASN A 156 -12.13 -5.97 2.68
N ASN A 157 -12.89 -4.90 2.42
CA ASN A 157 -13.80 -4.30 3.40
C ASN A 157 -13.12 -3.96 4.73
N LYS A 158 -11.92 -3.36 4.65
CA LYS A 158 -11.16 -2.97 5.84
C LYS A 158 -11.44 -1.52 6.22
N GLU A 159 -11.31 -1.24 7.52
CA GLU A 159 -11.26 0.11 8.08
C GLU A 159 -9.86 0.28 8.66
N LEU A 160 -9.13 1.28 8.22
CA LEU A 160 -7.76 1.56 8.67
C LEU A 160 -7.59 3.05 8.92
N LYS A 161 -6.91 3.39 9.99
CA LYS A 161 -6.54 4.78 10.32
C LYS A 161 -5.31 5.21 9.51
N LEU A 162 -5.51 5.50 8.24
CA LEU A 162 -4.42 5.83 7.31
C LEU A 162 -3.60 7.03 7.76
N VAL A 163 -4.24 8.03 8.38
CA VAL A 163 -3.52 9.21 8.91
C VAL A 163 -2.53 8.82 9.99
N ASP A 164 -2.91 7.90 10.89
CA ASP A 164 -2.02 7.42 11.95
C ASP A 164 -0.88 6.58 11.38
N LEU A 165 -1.16 5.73 10.39
CA LEU A 165 -0.15 4.93 9.70
C LEU A 165 0.84 5.80 8.92
N ILE A 166 0.39 6.87 8.26
CA ILE A 166 1.24 7.84 7.57
C ILE A 166 2.13 8.59 8.59
N ASN A 167 1.55 9.06 9.71
CA ASN A 167 2.32 9.72 10.75
C ASN A 167 3.39 8.80 11.33
N TYR A 168 3.04 7.56 11.60
CA TYR A 168 4.00 6.59 12.12
C TYR A 168 5.10 6.27 11.10
N SER A 169 4.77 6.12 9.84
CA SER A 169 5.76 5.92 8.78
C SER A 169 6.72 7.10 8.66
N LEU A 170 6.24 8.35 8.75
CA LEU A 170 7.09 9.55 8.80
C LEU A 170 8.05 9.51 10.00
N LEU A 171 7.55 9.15 11.19
CA LEU A 171 8.37 9.00 12.39
C LEU A 171 9.48 7.97 12.18
N LEU A 172 9.18 6.83 11.54
CA LEU A 172 10.18 5.78 11.29
C LEU A 172 11.32 6.24 10.38
N TYR A 173 11.05 7.10 9.41
CA TYR A 173 12.09 7.73 8.60
C TYR A 173 12.98 8.65 9.44
N HIS A 174 12.38 9.43 10.37
CA HIS A 174 13.15 10.29 11.27
C HIS A 174 14.02 9.50 12.26
N GLU A 175 13.51 8.37 12.77
CA GLU A 175 14.30 7.49 13.63
C GLU A 175 15.55 6.93 12.94
N GLN A 176 15.58 6.95 11.63
CA GLN A 176 16.72 6.57 10.79
C GLN A 176 17.52 7.78 10.28
N ASP A 177 17.31 8.97 10.84
CA ASP A 177 17.97 10.23 10.48
C ASP A 177 17.71 10.70 9.03
N PHE A 178 16.66 10.22 8.36
CA PHE A 178 16.25 10.73 7.05
C PHE A 178 15.50 12.06 7.21
N LYS A 179 15.91 13.06 6.41
CA LYS A 179 15.30 14.39 6.41
C LYS A 179 14.12 14.41 5.43
N LEU A 180 12.91 14.33 5.96
CA LEU A 180 11.69 14.44 5.19
C LEU A 180 10.96 15.76 5.46
N GLU A 181 10.25 16.29 4.47
CA GLU A 181 9.36 17.46 4.61
C GLU A 181 7.98 17.02 5.16
N ASN A 182 7.85 16.91 6.48
CA ASN A 182 6.74 16.20 7.11
C ASN A 182 5.34 16.76 6.86
N ASN A 183 5.11 18.05 7.17
CA ASN A 183 3.74 18.60 7.15
C ASN A 183 3.21 18.74 5.72
N LEU A 184 4.05 19.21 4.81
CA LEU A 184 3.69 19.37 3.41
C LEU A 184 3.51 18.01 2.74
N ALA A 185 4.47 17.11 2.91
CA ALA A 185 4.42 15.76 2.36
C ALA A 185 3.19 14.98 2.83
N LYS A 186 2.84 15.06 4.12
CA LYS A 186 1.63 14.43 4.66
C LYS A 186 0.36 14.94 3.97
N LYS A 187 0.19 16.27 3.88
CA LYS A 187 -0.97 16.87 3.25
C LYS A 187 -1.09 16.43 1.79
N GLU A 188 -0.02 16.57 1.02
CA GLU A 188 0.00 16.22 -0.40
C GLU A 188 -0.21 14.73 -0.64
N LEU A 189 0.31 13.86 0.24
CA LEU A 189 0.06 12.42 0.16
C LEU A 189 -1.42 12.10 0.42
N ILE A 190 -2.05 12.75 1.40
CA ILE A 190 -3.49 12.56 1.67
C ILE A 190 -4.31 13.02 0.46
N ASP A 191 -4.03 14.20 -0.09
CA ASP A 191 -4.70 14.72 -1.28
C ASP A 191 -4.52 13.78 -2.48
N PHE A 192 -3.31 13.25 -2.64
CA PHE A 192 -3.00 12.28 -3.69
C PHE A 192 -3.77 10.95 -3.52
N LEU A 193 -3.89 10.44 -2.31
CA LEU A 193 -4.69 9.24 -2.03
C LEU A 193 -6.19 9.48 -2.31
N LEU A 194 -6.71 10.65 -1.93
CA LEU A 194 -8.09 11.04 -2.23
C LEU A 194 -8.34 11.14 -3.74
N ASP A 195 -7.38 11.67 -4.50
CA ASP A 195 -7.48 11.70 -5.97
C ASP A 195 -7.46 10.29 -6.59
N ARG A 196 -6.70 9.37 -6.03
CA ARG A 196 -6.71 7.96 -6.47
C ARG A 196 -8.01 7.25 -6.09
N LEU A 197 -8.59 7.59 -4.94
CA LEU A 197 -9.93 7.11 -4.57
C LEU A 197 -11.00 7.60 -5.55
N LYS A 198 -10.98 8.90 -5.90
CA LYS A 198 -11.87 9.47 -6.94
C LYS A 198 -11.71 8.72 -8.26
N TYR A 199 -10.48 8.49 -8.69
CA TYR A 199 -10.19 7.73 -9.91
C TYR A 199 -10.80 6.32 -9.84
N TYR A 200 -10.56 5.57 -8.76
CA TYR A 200 -11.10 4.23 -8.57
C TYR A 200 -12.63 4.20 -8.62
N MET A 201 -13.28 5.17 -7.98
CA MET A 201 -14.74 5.26 -7.99
C MET A 201 -15.31 5.57 -9.38
N LYS A 202 -14.63 6.41 -10.17
CA LYS A 202 -15.00 6.67 -11.58
C LYS A 202 -14.90 5.41 -12.43
N GLU A 203 -13.83 4.61 -12.26
CA GLU A 203 -13.69 3.32 -12.96
C GLU A 203 -14.78 2.29 -12.56
N LYS A 204 -15.43 2.49 -11.41
CA LYS A 204 -16.60 1.73 -10.98
C LYS A 204 -17.93 2.34 -11.44
N ASN A 205 -17.91 3.28 -12.40
CA ASN A 205 -19.07 3.97 -12.96
C ASN A 205 -19.92 4.72 -11.92
N ILE A 206 -19.29 5.25 -10.86
CA ILE A 206 -19.94 6.14 -9.91
C ILE A 206 -19.90 7.58 -10.46
N ARG A 207 -21.02 8.27 -10.41
CA ARG A 207 -21.17 9.65 -10.94
C ARG A 207 -20.26 10.63 -10.17
N PRO A 208 -19.64 11.60 -10.86
CA PRO A 208 -18.71 12.56 -10.24
C PRO A 208 -19.33 13.42 -9.13
N ASP A 209 -20.62 13.82 -9.27
CA ASP A 209 -21.33 14.59 -8.26
C ASP A 209 -21.51 13.82 -6.96
N ILE A 210 -21.82 12.52 -7.04
CA ILE A 210 -21.93 11.61 -5.89
C ILE A 210 -20.58 11.40 -5.23
N ILE A 211 -19.52 11.24 -6.01
CA ILE A 211 -18.15 11.08 -5.51
C ILE A 211 -17.77 12.30 -4.67
N ASN A 212 -17.96 13.52 -5.20
CA ASN A 212 -17.61 14.75 -4.50
C ASN A 212 -18.41 14.91 -3.20
N ALA A 213 -19.73 14.75 -3.24
CA ALA A 213 -20.60 14.84 -2.07
C ALA A 213 -20.24 13.81 -0.96
N SER A 214 -19.72 12.63 -1.36
CA SER A 214 -19.32 11.61 -0.38
C SER A 214 -17.96 11.91 0.23
N LEU A 215 -17.03 12.48 -0.52
CA LEU A 215 -15.71 12.87 -0.01
C LEU A 215 -15.78 14.03 0.98
N ASP A 216 -16.65 15.01 0.75
CA ASP A 216 -16.87 16.15 1.66
C ASP A 216 -17.39 15.71 3.04
N SER A 217 -17.93 14.50 3.13
CA SER A 217 -18.56 13.98 4.36
C SER A 217 -17.61 13.21 5.27
N PHE A 218 -16.47 12.72 4.77
CA PHE A 218 -15.55 11.83 5.51
C PHE A 218 -14.10 12.10 5.11
N GLY A 219 -13.18 11.91 6.07
CA GLY A 219 -11.73 11.94 5.80
C GLY A 219 -11.20 10.62 5.21
N ILE A 220 -9.91 10.62 4.87
CA ILE A 220 -9.20 9.49 4.24
C ILE A 220 -9.22 8.20 5.09
N ASP A 221 -9.43 8.28 6.39
CA ASP A 221 -9.55 7.13 7.29
C ASP A 221 -10.84 6.31 7.07
N HIS A 222 -11.76 6.83 6.26
CA HIS A 222 -13.06 6.22 6.02
C HIS A 222 -13.28 5.80 4.56
N ILE A 223 -12.22 5.38 3.87
CA ILE A 223 -12.25 4.99 2.44
C ILE A 223 -13.38 4.01 2.13
N THR A 224 -13.52 2.96 2.94
CA THR A 224 -14.57 1.94 2.73
C THR A 224 -15.97 2.51 2.90
N LYS A 225 -16.18 3.41 3.88
CA LYS A 225 -17.48 4.09 4.08
C LYS A 225 -17.80 5.03 2.93
N ILE A 226 -16.83 5.83 2.48
CA ILE A 226 -16.96 6.72 1.32
C ILE A 226 -17.41 5.91 0.11
N TYR A 227 -16.71 4.83 -0.21
CA TYR A 227 -17.02 3.98 -1.35
C TYR A 227 -18.43 3.38 -1.24
N LYS A 228 -18.79 2.76 -0.10
CA LYS A 228 -20.10 2.16 0.11
C LYS A 228 -21.23 3.17 -0.01
N LYS A 229 -21.06 4.35 0.59
CA LYS A 229 -22.05 5.45 0.50
C LYS A 229 -22.23 5.89 -0.95
N SER A 230 -21.13 6.16 -1.65
CA SER A 230 -21.17 6.55 -3.06
C SER A 230 -21.85 5.50 -3.94
N PHE A 231 -21.51 4.22 -3.73
CA PHE A 231 -22.07 3.12 -4.50
C PHE A 231 -23.58 2.93 -4.24
N ALA A 232 -24.01 3.05 -2.97
CA ALA A 232 -25.42 2.98 -2.61
C ALA A 232 -26.22 4.14 -3.21
N LEU A 233 -25.72 5.37 -3.10
CA LEU A 233 -26.34 6.55 -3.69
C LEU A 233 -26.44 6.43 -5.22
N ASN A 234 -25.36 6.00 -5.88
CA ASN A 234 -25.34 5.80 -7.33
C ASN A 234 -26.38 4.78 -7.78
N LYS A 235 -26.60 3.73 -7.03
CA LYS A 235 -27.67 2.75 -7.31
C LYS A 235 -29.07 3.32 -7.14
N ILE A 236 -29.30 4.17 -6.15
CA ILE A 236 -30.61 4.77 -5.89
C ILE A 236 -30.94 5.79 -6.99
N ILE A 237 -30.00 6.67 -7.31
CA ILE A 237 -30.17 7.75 -8.28
C ILE A 237 -30.42 7.20 -9.69
N ASN A 238 -29.84 6.07 -10.04
CA ASN A 238 -30.04 5.42 -11.34
C ASN A 238 -31.33 4.58 -11.44
N LYS A 239 -32.13 4.48 -10.36
CA LYS A 239 -33.47 3.91 -10.41
C LYS A 239 -34.49 4.95 -10.82
N GLU A 240 -35.62 4.52 -11.42
CA GLU A 240 -36.71 5.37 -11.86
C GLU A 240 -37.24 6.34 -10.79
N SER A 241 -37.31 5.85 -9.53
CA SER A 241 -37.67 6.66 -8.37
C SER A 241 -36.63 7.76 -8.05
N GLY A 242 -35.35 7.49 -8.24
CA GLY A 242 -34.28 8.44 -8.03
C GLY A 242 -34.22 9.53 -9.11
N ILE A 243 -34.46 9.15 -10.35
CA ILE A 243 -34.54 10.07 -11.51
C ILE A 243 -35.69 11.07 -11.28
N ASN A 244 -36.86 10.58 -10.83
CA ASN A 244 -38.00 11.42 -10.52
C ASN A 244 -37.77 12.42 -9.41
N ILE A 245 -36.99 12.05 -8.35
CA ILE A 245 -36.60 12.97 -7.26
C ILE A 245 -35.71 14.09 -7.80
N ILE A 246 -34.72 13.78 -8.64
CA ILE A 246 -33.80 14.80 -9.18
C ILE A 246 -34.52 15.73 -10.18
N SER A 247 -35.46 15.22 -10.96
CA SER A 247 -36.21 16.03 -11.94
C SER A 247 -37.27 16.93 -11.29
N SER A 248 -37.59 16.74 -10.03
CA SER A 248 -38.53 17.56 -9.26
C SER A 248 -37.88 18.70 -8.46
N TYR A 249 -36.56 18.82 -8.55
CA TYR A 249 -35.76 19.90 -7.99
C TYR A 249 -35.16 20.77 -9.11
#